data_eef816c38686d0186caef3357170d7e5
#
_entry.id   eef816c38686d0186caef3357170d7e5
#
_cell.length_a   1.000
_cell.length_b   1.000
_cell.length_c   1.000
_cell.angle_alpha   90.00
_cell.angle_beta   90.00
_cell.angle_gamma   90.00
#
_symmetry.space_group_name_H-M   'P 1'
#
loop_
_entity.id
_entity.type
_entity.pdbx_description
1 polymer ?
#
loop_
_entity_poly.entity_id
_entity_poly.type
_entity_poly.pdbx_seq_one_letter_code
_entity_poly.pdbx_strand_id
1 'polypeptide(L)'
;MKYLLLLLFIAMGAVAHAEEGFPVACQAVAVQQESVTLKTKQPLLVLIHNLSRGDLWITHPVSDPSASAGWSSHLEAGNWSALAVDKESFELSCIESKPGHEQQVPCVGVIAVCEWSTVKLPAQAIGTFWAGENMTLQALTAHLGGRGYGLPAAS
;
A
#
# COMPACT_ATOMS: atom_id res chain seq x y z
N MET A 1 23.77 9.89 57.16
CA MET A 1 23.32 8.88 56.20
C MET A 1 22.66 9.59 55.05
N LYS A 2 23.35 9.68 53.93
CA LYS A 2 22.83 10.35 52.73
C LYS A 2 22.35 9.25 51.76
N TYR A 3 21.05 9.12 51.59
CA TYR A 3 20.45 8.23 50.58
C TYR A 3 20.51 8.93 49.24
N LEU A 4 21.38 8.42 48.36
CA LEU A 4 21.47 8.84 46.95
C LEU A 4 20.37 8.10 46.17
N LEU A 5 19.29 8.80 45.84
CA LEU A 5 18.27 8.28 44.93
C LEU A 5 18.77 8.36 43.50
N LEU A 6 19.13 7.22 42.94
CA LEU A 6 19.48 7.05 41.53
C LEU A 6 18.20 6.96 40.73
N LEU A 7 17.80 8.06 40.10
CA LEU A 7 16.70 8.09 39.13
C LEU A 7 17.20 7.46 37.83
N LEU A 8 16.78 6.22 37.59
CA LEU A 8 17.00 5.54 36.31
C LEU A 8 15.99 6.11 35.31
N PHE A 9 16.41 7.01 34.42
CA PHE A 9 15.67 7.39 33.24
C PHE A 9 15.73 6.26 32.22
N ILE A 10 14.66 5.45 32.15
CA ILE A 10 14.45 4.53 31.02
C ILE A 10 14.01 5.38 29.84
N ALA A 11 14.95 5.71 28.97
CA ALA A 11 14.61 6.25 27.66
C ALA A 11 13.89 5.15 26.86
N MET A 12 12.57 5.19 26.80
CA MET A 12 11.80 4.43 25.82
C MET A 12 12.12 5.00 24.45
N GLY A 13 13.15 4.46 23.82
CA GLY A 13 13.39 4.67 22.41
C GLY A 13 12.20 4.12 21.64
N ALA A 14 11.43 4.99 20.99
CA ALA A 14 10.48 4.58 19.98
C ALA A 14 11.29 3.88 18.87
N VAL A 15 11.22 2.55 18.84
CA VAL A 15 11.75 1.76 17.73
C VAL A 15 10.81 2.07 16.57
N ALA A 16 11.27 2.94 15.65
CA ALA A 16 10.64 3.05 14.35
C ALA A 16 10.82 1.68 13.69
N HIS A 17 9.76 0.88 13.65
CA HIS A 17 9.71 -0.31 12.82
C HIS A 17 9.75 0.21 11.37
N ALA A 18 10.94 0.17 10.75
CA ALA A 18 11.01 0.13 9.30
C ALA A 18 10.22 -1.11 8.91
N GLU A 19 9.07 -0.94 8.22
CA GLU A 19 8.34 -2.08 7.70
C GLU A 19 9.27 -2.82 6.75
N GLU A 20 9.72 -3.98 7.19
CA GLU A 20 10.62 -4.83 6.43
C GLU A 20 9.92 -5.19 5.12
N GLY A 21 10.48 -4.75 4.00
CA GLY A 21 10.04 -5.13 2.67
C GLY A 21 9.69 -4.00 1.71
N PHE A 22 9.48 -2.76 2.17
CA PHE A 22 9.24 -1.66 1.24
C PHE A 22 10.50 -1.26 0.46
N PRO A 23 10.35 -0.91 -0.83
CA PRO A 23 11.47 -0.36 -1.60
C PRO A 23 12.01 0.92 -0.98
N VAL A 24 13.27 1.23 -1.29
CA VAL A 24 13.91 2.48 -0.86
C VAL A 24 13.06 3.68 -1.28
N ALA A 25 12.86 4.62 -0.35
CA ALA A 25 12.07 5.83 -0.51
C ALA A 25 10.55 5.61 -0.71
N CYS A 26 10.03 4.40 -0.56
CA CYS A 26 8.59 4.17 -0.47
C CYS A 26 8.15 4.37 0.99
N GLN A 27 7.36 5.40 1.26
CA GLN A 27 6.99 5.78 2.62
C GLN A 27 5.70 5.09 3.05
N ALA A 28 5.73 4.42 4.20
CA ALA A 28 4.57 3.74 4.75
C ALA A 28 3.39 4.69 4.94
N VAL A 29 2.21 4.23 4.53
CA VAL A 29 0.92 4.88 4.77
C VAL A 29 0.20 4.15 5.89
N ALA A 30 -0.40 4.89 6.81
CA ALA A 30 -1.21 4.32 7.87
C ALA A 30 -2.42 3.60 7.27
N VAL A 31 -2.56 2.31 7.57
CA VAL A 31 -3.73 1.52 7.23
C VAL A 31 -4.73 1.63 8.37
N GLN A 32 -5.89 2.20 8.09
CA GLN A 32 -6.97 2.28 9.07
C GLN A 32 -7.69 0.95 9.19
N GLN A 33 -8.52 0.81 10.20
CA GLN A 33 -9.14 -0.48 10.52
C GLN A 33 -9.91 -1.07 9.34
N GLU A 34 -10.80 -0.32 8.72
CA GLU A 34 -11.69 -0.81 7.65
C GLU A 34 -11.13 -0.58 6.25
N SER A 35 -10.35 0.49 6.06
CA SER A 35 -9.93 0.95 4.73
C SER A 35 -8.60 1.69 4.77
N VAL A 36 -8.10 2.02 3.60
CA VAL A 36 -6.95 2.91 3.42
C VAL A 36 -7.41 4.13 2.64
N THR A 37 -7.20 5.32 3.20
CA THR A 37 -7.44 6.58 2.49
C THR A 37 -6.11 7.15 2.01
N LEU A 38 -5.95 7.23 0.70
CA LEU A 38 -4.80 7.86 0.06
C LEU A 38 -5.13 9.33 -0.19
N LYS A 39 -4.26 10.22 0.26
CA LYS A 39 -4.38 11.66 0.03
C LYS A 39 -3.15 12.16 -0.71
N THR A 40 -3.35 12.70 -1.90
CA THR A 40 -2.24 13.22 -2.70
C THR A 40 -2.56 14.59 -3.27
N LYS A 41 -1.54 15.45 -3.34
CA LYS A 41 -1.63 16.76 -3.99
C LYS A 41 -1.17 16.73 -5.44
N GLN A 42 -0.52 15.65 -5.85
CA GLN A 42 0.01 15.43 -7.20
C GLN A 42 0.00 13.94 -7.51
N PRO A 43 -0.02 13.55 -8.79
CA PRO A 43 0.03 12.15 -9.17
C PRO A 43 1.24 11.44 -8.55
N LEU A 44 1.01 10.26 -7.98
CA LEU A 44 2.05 9.43 -7.39
C LEU A 44 1.75 7.94 -7.57
N LEU A 45 2.77 7.14 -7.32
CA LEU A 45 2.66 5.68 -7.31
C LEU A 45 2.53 5.18 -5.87
N VAL A 46 1.61 4.26 -5.66
CA VAL A 46 1.37 3.58 -4.38
C VAL A 46 1.59 2.10 -4.55
N LEU A 47 2.30 1.47 -3.63
CA LEU A 47 2.44 0.02 -3.58
C LEU A 47 1.56 -0.56 -2.49
N ILE A 48 0.95 -1.71 -2.78
CA ILE A 48 0.09 -2.45 -1.86
C ILE A 48 0.62 -3.88 -1.78
N HIS A 49 0.89 -4.33 -0.57
CA HIS A 49 1.41 -5.67 -0.27
C HIS A 49 0.38 -6.47 0.53
N ASN A 50 0.05 -7.67 0.07
CA ASN A 50 -0.80 -8.59 0.81
C ASN A 50 0.02 -9.32 1.87
N LEU A 51 -0.17 -8.97 3.14
CA LEU A 51 0.49 -9.59 4.29
C LEU A 51 -0.24 -10.84 4.80
N SER A 52 -1.46 -11.08 4.32
CA SER A 52 -2.27 -12.20 4.77
C SER A 52 -1.81 -13.52 4.14
N ARG A 53 -2.34 -14.62 4.65
CA ARG A 53 -2.07 -15.97 4.09
C ARG A 53 -3.05 -16.36 3.00
N GLY A 54 -4.03 -15.53 2.72
CA GLY A 54 -5.07 -15.76 1.72
C GLY A 54 -5.10 -14.67 0.68
N ASP A 55 -5.82 -14.92 -0.39
CA ASP A 55 -6.00 -13.97 -1.47
C ASP A 55 -7.01 -12.88 -1.09
N LEU A 56 -6.78 -11.70 -1.61
CA LEU A 56 -7.62 -10.53 -1.39
C LEU A 56 -8.08 -9.93 -2.72
N TRP A 57 -9.22 -9.28 -2.69
CA TRP A 57 -9.57 -8.25 -3.64
C TRP A 57 -9.34 -6.89 -2.98
N ILE A 58 -8.55 -6.05 -3.63
CA ILE A 58 -8.41 -4.64 -3.25
C ILE A 58 -9.32 -3.84 -4.16
N THR A 59 -10.26 -3.14 -3.57
CA THR A 59 -11.29 -2.44 -4.33
C THR A 59 -11.49 -1.01 -3.87
N HIS A 60 -11.92 -0.16 -4.79
CA HIS A 60 -12.43 1.16 -4.44
C HIS A 60 -13.92 1.04 -4.13
N PRO A 61 -14.37 1.45 -2.93
CA PRO A 61 -15.78 1.39 -2.58
C PRO A 61 -16.61 2.26 -3.54
N VAL A 62 -17.63 1.67 -4.13
CA VAL A 62 -18.56 2.38 -5.01
C VAL A 62 -19.80 2.72 -4.19
N SER A 63 -20.06 4.00 -4.03
CA SER A 63 -21.26 4.48 -3.30
C SER A 63 -22.54 4.37 -4.12
N ASP A 64 -22.44 4.14 -5.42
CA ASP A 64 -23.58 3.97 -6.31
C ASP A 64 -23.63 2.51 -6.80
N PRO A 65 -24.63 1.74 -6.36
CA PRO A 65 -24.78 0.34 -6.79
C PRO A 65 -25.10 0.17 -8.28
N SER A 66 -25.45 1.24 -9.00
CA SER A 66 -25.61 1.25 -10.45
C SER A 66 -24.32 1.48 -11.21
N ALA A 67 -23.28 2.00 -10.55
CA ALA A 67 -21.96 2.10 -11.13
C ALA A 67 -21.34 0.71 -11.26
N SER A 68 -20.86 0.36 -12.44
CA SER A 68 -20.25 -0.96 -12.67
C SER A 68 -19.14 -1.24 -11.65
N ALA A 69 -19.25 -2.36 -10.96
CA ALA A 69 -18.35 -2.82 -9.90
C ALA A 69 -16.93 -3.20 -10.41
N GLY A 70 -16.49 -2.65 -11.53
CA GLY A 70 -15.34 -3.11 -12.27
C GLY A 70 -13.98 -2.62 -11.82
N TRP A 71 -13.86 -1.97 -10.65
CA TRP A 71 -12.57 -1.43 -10.21
C TRP A 71 -12.03 -2.20 -9.00
N SER A 72 -11.45 -3.33 -9.26
CA SER A 72 -10.80 -4.15 -8.23
C SER A 72 -9.58 -4.88 -8.79
N SER A 73 -8.62 -5.15 -7.93
CA SER A 73 -7.43 -5.94 -8.24
C SER A 73 -7.35 -7.15 -7.34
N HIS A 74 -7.21 -8.33 -7.95
CA HIS A 74 -6.93 -9.56 -7.21
C HIS A 74 -5.47 -9.55 -6.75
N LEU A 75 -5.25 -9.86 -5.48
CA LEU A 75 -3.93 -9.81 -4.86
C LEU A 75 -3.68 -11.09 -4.05
N GLU A 76 -2.89 -11.99 -4.60
CA GLU A 76 -2.54 -13.24 -3.93
C GLU A 76 -1.66 -13.00 -2.69
N ALA A 77 -1.68 -13.96 -1.78
CA ALA A 77 -0.90 -13.90 -0.56
C ALA A 77 0.59 -13.63 -0.84
N GLY A 78 1.14 -12.62 -0.18
CA GLY A 78 2.55 -12.23 -0.33
C GLY A 78 2.89 -11.42 -1.59
N ASN A 79 1.95 -11.24 -2.51
CA ASN A 79 2.17 -10.47 -3.73
C ASN A 79 1.92 -8.97 -3.52
N TRP A 80 2.30 -8.21 -4.54
CA TRP A 80 2.26 -6.77 -4.59
C TRP A 80 1.46 -6.27 -5.80
N SER A 81 0.79 -5.14 -5.63
CA SER A 81 0.21 -4.38 -6.73
C SER A 81 0.63 -2.92 -6.64
N ALA A 82 0.71 -2.26 -7.78
CA ALA A 82 1.03 -0.83 -7.88
C ALA A 82 -0.17 -0.06 -8.43
N LEU A 83 -0.53 1.01 -7.75
CA LEU A 83 -1.62 1.91 -8.11
C LEU A 83 -1.07 3.29 -8.43
N ALA A 84 -1.32 3.78 -9.63
CA ALA A 84 -1.13 5.19 -9.94
C ALA A 84 -2.36 5.96 -9.46
N VAL A 85 -2.14 7.01 -8.67
CA VAL A 85 -3.21 7.82 -8.06
C VAL A 85 -3.00 9.28 -8.45
N ASP A 86 -4.03 9.89 -9.03
CA ASP A 86 -4.05 11.32 -9.37
C ASP A 86 -5.18 12.10 -8.67
N LYS A 87 -5.97 11.44 -7.82
CA LYS A 87 -7.07 12.03 -7.07
C LYS A 87 -6.60 12.55 -5.72
N GLU A 88 -7.11 13.70 -5.30
CA GLU A 88 -6.81 14.29 -3.99
C GLU A 88 -7.15 13.37 -2.81
N SER A 89 -8.18 12.54 -2.95
CA SER A 89 -8.58 11.53 -1.99
C SER A 89 -9.07 10.28 -2.71
N PHE A 90 -8.54 9.13 -2.31
CA PHE A 90 -8.90 7.84 -2.88
C PHE A 90 -8.92 6.77 -1.78
N GLU A 91 -10.03 6.06 -1.67
CA GLU A 91 -10.22 5.04 -0.64
C GLU A 91 -10.12 3.63 -1.23
N LEU A 92 -9.45 2.75 -0.50
CA LEU A 92 -9.35 1.32 -0.80
C LEU A 92 -9.94 0.49 0.34
N SER A 93 -10.67 -0.55 0.00
CA SER A 93 -11.18 -1.58 0.91
C SER A 93 -10.57 -2.94 0.59
N CYS A 94 -10.61 -3.84 1.56
CA CYS A 94 -10.11 -5.20 1.47
C CYS A 94 -11.27 -6.19 1.53
N ILE A 95 -11.31 -7.13 0.59
CA ILE A 95 -12.29 -8.20 0.52
C ILE A 95 -11.55 -9.53 0.49
N GLU A 96 -11.95 -10.47 1.34
CA GLU A 96 -11.39 -11.81 1.32
C GLU A 96 -11.85 -12.54 0.05
N SER A 97 -10.91 -13.06 -0.73
CA SER A 97 -11.20 -13.79 -1.97
C SER A 97 -11.29 -15.29 -1.69
N LYS A 98 -12.44 -15.70 -1.16
CA LYS A 98 -12.80 -17.12 -1.05
C LYS A 98 -14.01 -17.40 -1.93
N PRO A 99 -13.94 -18.33 -2.89
CA PRO A 99 -15.06 -18.65 -3.75
C PRO A 99 -16.32 -18.97 -2.94
N GLY A 100 -17.41 -18.22 -3.17
CA GLY A 100 -18.67 -18.35 -2.46
C GLY A 100 -18.73 -17.74 -1.05
N HIS A 101 -17.65 -17.14 -0.56
CA HIS A 101 -17.55 -16.53 0.76
C HIS A 101 -16.81 -15.19 0.72
N GLU A 102 -17.02 -14.41 -0.31
CA GLU A 102 -16.45 -13.08 -0.43
C GLU A 102 -17.06 -12.14 0.61
N GLN A 103 -16.26 -11.64 1.52
CA GLN A 103 -16.69 -10.69 2.52
C GLN A 103 -15.64 -9.63 2.77
N GLN A 104 -16.08 -8.42 3.08
CA GLN A 104 -15.21 -7.34 3.49
C GLN A 104 -14.49 -7.72 4.78
N VAL A 105 -13.18 -7.49 4.79
CA VAL A 105 -12.33 -7.70 5.97
C VAL A 105 -11.63 -6.38 6.32
N PRO A 106 -11.24 -6.18 7.59
CA PRO A 106 -10.42 -5.04 7.96
C PRO A 106 -9.12 -5.02 7.16
N CYS A 107 -8.72 -3.88 6.62
CA CYS A 107 -7.44 -3.73 5.91
C CYS A 107 -6.25 -3.76 6.86
N VAL A 108 -6.41 -3.29 8.10
CA VAL A 108 -5.34 -3.29 9.10
C VAL A 108 -4.83 -4.71 9.35
N GLY A 109 -3.51 -4.88 9.29
CA GLY A 109 -2.87 -6.18 9.51
C GLY A 109 -2.94 -7.18 8.35
N VAL A 110 -3.76 -6.91 7.31
CA VAL A 110 -3.83 -7.77 6.11
C VAL A 110 -3.11 -7.17 4.90
N ILE A 111 -2.98 -5.87 4.83
CA ILE A 111 -2.17 -5.19 3.81
C ILE A 111 -1.19 -4.19 4.42
N ALA A 112 -0.08 -3.99 3.74
CA ALA A 112 0.82 -2.85 3.94
C ALA A 112 0.78 -1.97 2.69
N VAL A 113 0.84 -0.67 2.89
CA VAL A 113 0.74 0.33 1.81
C VAL A 113 1.85 1.34 1.97
N CYS A 114 2.52 1.69 0.87
CA CYS A 114 3.48 2.78 0.86
C CYS A 114 3.30 3.69 -0.35
N GLU A 115 3.53 4.98 -0.14
CA GLU A 115 3.58 6.00 -1.19
C GLU A 115 5.01 6.13 -1.73
N TRP A 116 5.16 5.96 -3.02
CA TRP A 116 6.46 6.04 -3.70
C TRP A 116 6.57 7.34 -4.49
N SER A 117 6.59 8.45 -3.76
CA SER A 117 6.56 9.80 -4.31
C SER A 117 7.80 10.18 -5.16
N THR A 118 8.91 9.48 -4.96
CA THR A 118 10.15 9.68 -5.73
C THR A 118 10.14 9.02 -7.09
N VAL A 119 9.17 8.14 -7.37
CA VAL A 119 8.99 7.53 -8.69
C VAL A 119 8.46 8.57 -9.66
N LYS A 120 9.16 8.72 -10.79
CA LYS A 120 8.68 9.56 -11.87
C LYS A 120 7.72 8.77 -12.75
N LEU A 121 6.46 9.22 -12.80
CA LEU A 121 5.44 8.61 -13.64
C LEU A 121 5.70 8.98 -15.11
N PRO A 122 5.49 8.03 -16.05
CA PRO A 122 5.56 8.36 -17.48
C PRO A 122 4.46 9.33 -17.88
N ALA A 123 4.69 10.14 -18.91
CA ALA A 123 3.76 11.20 -19.35
C ALA A 123 2.36 10.68 -19.73
N GLN A 124 2.25 9.44 -20.17
CA GLN A 124 0.98 8.78 -20.50
C GLN A 124 0.24 8.21 -19.29
N ALA A 125 0.85 8.21 -18.09
CA ALA A 125 0.22 7.76 -16.86
C ALA A 125 -0.75 8.83 -16.34
N ILE A 126 -1.93 8.89 -16.92
CA ILE A 126 -2.99 9.85 -16.59
C ILE A 126 -4.14 9.10 -15.93
N GLY A 127 -4.66 9.66 -14.85
CA GLY A 127 -5.77 9.08 -14.10
C GLY A 127 -5.33 8.18 -12.93
N THR A 128 -6.31 7.53 -12.32
CA THR A 128 -6.10 6.53 -11.27
C THR A 128 -6.33 5.15 -11.85
N PHE A 129 -5.30 4.31 -11.84
CA PHE A 129 -5.35 2.98 -12.45
C PHE A 129 -4.30 2.04 -11.86
N TRP A 130 -4.51 0.74 -12.02
CA TRP A 130 -3.52 -0.27 -11.67
C TRP A 130 -2.34 -0.26 -12.66
N ALA A 131 -1.18 0.15 -12.17
CA ALA A 131 0.05 0.20 -12.98
C ALA A 131 0.76 -1.17 -13.09
N GLY A 132 0.47 -2.05 -12.17
CA GLY A 132 0.92 -3.44 -12.13
C GLY A 132 0.16 -4.19 -11.05
N GLU A 133 -0.13 -5.47 -11.28
CA GLU A 133 -1.02 -6.23 -10.42
C GLU A 133 -0.48 -7.61 -10.11
N ASN A 134 -0.64 -8.01 -8.85
CA ASN A 134 -0.45 -9.39 -8.39
C ASN A 134 0.89 -10.01 -8.80
N MET A 135 1.97 -9.36 -8.40
CA MET A 135 3.34 -9.78 -8.73
C MET A 135 4.20 -9.85 -7.47
N THR A 136 5.30 -10.59 -7.53
CA THR A 136 6.39 -10.40 -6.55
C THR A 136 6.94 -8.98 -6.66
N LEU A 137 7.54 -8.45 -5.61
CA LEU A 137 8.11 -7.11 -5.65
C LEU A 137 9.16 -6.95 -6.75
N GLN A 138 9.99 -7.97 -6.95
CA GLN A 138 11.00 -7.97 -8.00
C GLN A 138 10.38 -7.91 -9.40
N ALA A 139 9.36 -8.72 -9.66
CA ALA A 139 8.65 -8.71 -10.93
C ALA A 139 7.92 -7.38 -11.17
N LEU A 140 7.30 -6.82 -10.12
CA LEU A 140 6.59 -5.55 -10.18
C LEU A 140 7.53 -4.40 -10.50
N THR A 141 8.70 -4.32 -9.86
CA THR A 141 9.69 -3.27 -10.15
C THR A 141 10.22 -3.38 -11.57
N ALA A 142 10.50 -4.58 -12.05
CA ALA A 142 10.89 -4.81 -13.43
C ALA A 142 9.80 -4.41 -14.44
N HIS A 143 8.55 -4.76 -14.14
CA HIS A 143 7.38 -4.38 -14.95
C HIS A 143 7.22 -2.86 -15.03
N LEU A 144 7.27 -2.16 -13.91
CA LEU A 144 7.18 -0.70 -13.84
C LEU A 144 8.32 -0.02 -14.60
N GLY A 145 9.56 -0.47 -14.42
CA GLY A 145 10.72 0.02 -15.16
C GLY A 145 10.57 -0.14 -16.66
N GLY A 146 10.09 -1.31 -17.12
CA GLY A 146 9.78 -1.58 -18.52
C GLY A 146 8.65 -0.73 -19.11
N ARG A 147 7.79 -0.18 -18.26
CA ARG A 147 6.67 0.72 -18.63
C ARG A 147 7.06 2.20 -18.57
N GLY A 148 8.30 2.52 -18.27
CA GLY A 148 8.81 3.88 -18.27
C GLY A 148 8.66 4.62 -16.93
N TYR A 149 8.36 3.92 -15.83
CA TYR A 149 8.40 4.51 -14.50
C TYR A 149 9.85 4.72 -14.07
N GLY A 150 10.19 5.96 -13.69
CA GLY A 150 11.52 6.29 -13.20
C GLY A 150 11.70 5.88 -11.75
N LEU A 151 12.12 4.63 -11.52
CA LEU A 151 12.35 4.09 -10.19
C LEU A 151 13.64 4.62 -9.58
N PRO A 152 13.70 4.84 -8.24
CA PRO A 152 14.97 5.14 -7.57
C PRO A 152 15.95 3.98 -7.77
N ALA A 153 17.24 4.32 -7.87
CA ALA A 153 18.29 3.31 -7.93
C ALA A 153 18.25 2.44 -6.66
N ALA A 154 18.40 1.12 -6.84
CA ALA A 154 18.61 0.22 -5.72
C ALA A 154 19.94 0.56 -5.05
N SER A 155 19.90 0.83 -3.74
CA SER A 155 21.10 1.10 -2.93
C SER A 155 21.74 -0.20 -2.46
#